data_10989f3495493898b2041a5d484db870
#
_entry.id   10989f3495493898b2041a5d484db870
#
_cell.length_a   1.000
_cell.length_b   1.000
_cell.length_c   1.000
_cell.angle_alpha   90.00
_cell.angle_beta   90.00
_cell.angle_gamma   90.00
#
_symmetry.space_group_name_H-M   'P 1'
#
loop_
_entity.id
_entity.type
_entity.pdbx_description
1 polymer ?
#
loop_
_entity_poly.entity_id
_entity_poly.type
_entity_poly.pdbx_seq_one_letter_code
_entity_poly.pdbx_strand_id
1 'polypeptide(L)'
;MAEASLRDSEATPCPSVVELEELLRAGKISSCNRADEVWPNLYIGDAMDSLQKQDLRRPKIHGTVSVSPYQPPTLSSLQRLLWVRRATMLSHIDEVWPNLFLGDAYAARDKSKLAQLGITHIVNVAAGKFQVDTGAKFYHGMPLEYYGIEADDNPFFDLSVYFLPVARYIRTALSVPQGRVLVHCAMGVSRSATVVLAFLMIYENMTLVKAIQTVQTHRDICPNSGFLRQLQVLDNRLGRETGRH
;
A
#
# COMPACT_ATOMS: atom_id res chain seq x y z
N MET A 1 -59.89 -24.83 9.92
CA MET A 1 -59.25 -23.98 8.90
C MET A 1 -58.70 -22.76 9.63
N ALA A 2 -57.43 -22.73 9.84
CA ALA A 2 -56.75 -21.60 10.46
C ALA A 2 -55.73 -21.08 9.45
N GLU A 3 -56.02 -19.89 8.91
CA GLU A 3 -55.11 -19.17 8.03
C GLU A 3 -53.98 -18.58 8.84
N ALA A 4 -52.73 -18.99 8.54
CA ALA A 4 -51.54 -18.41 9.09
C ALA A 4 -51.21 -17.13 8.31
N SER A 5 -51.37 -15.99 8.99
CA SER A 5 -50.95 -14.67 8.53
C SER A 5 -49.43 -14.64 8.44
N LEU A 6 -48.87 -14.59 7.23
CA LEU A 6 -47.48 -14.21 6.94
C LEU A 6 -47.32 -12.72 7.26
N ARG A 7 -46.57 -12.41 8.31
CA ARG A 7 -46.10 -11.02 8.57
C ARG A 7 -44.99 -10.73 7.60
N ASP A 8 -45.23 -9.81 6.68
CA ASP A 8 -44.21 -9.17 5.86
C ASP A 8 -43.18 -8.51 6.80
N SER A 9 -41.95 -9.00 6.79
CA SER A 9 -40.85 -8.31 7.41
C SER A 9 -40.48 -7.12 6.50
N GLU A 10 -40.89 -5.91 6.90
CA GLU A 10 -40.46 -4.68 6.27
C GLU A 10 -38.92 -4.66 6.27
N ALA A 11 -38.33 -4.74 5.08
CA ALA A 11 -36.90 -4.58 4.90
C ALA A 11 -36.53 -3.12 5.25
N THR A 12 -35.74 -2.93 6.28
CA THR A 12 -35.20 -1.62 6.66
C THR A 12 -34.41 -1.06 5.48
N PRO A 13 -34.70 0.15 4.99
CA PRO A 13 -34.00 0.71 3.83
C PRO A 13 -32.50 0.89 4.16
N CYS A 14 -31.66 0.61 3.18
CA CYS A 14 -30.20 0.81 3.30
C CYS A 14 -29.91 2.29 3.54
N PRO A 15 -29.04 2.64 4.53
CA PRO A 15 -28.72 4.03 4.83
C PRO A 15 -28.06 4.71 3.63
N SER A 16 -28.37 5.99 3.42
CA SER A 16 -27.72 6.82 2.42
C SER A 16 -26.26 7.09 2.79
N VAL A 17 -25.46 7.48 1.80
CA VAL A 17 -24.04 7.84 2.02
C VAL A 17 -23.90 8.96 3.06
N VAL A 18 -24.85 9.91 3.09
CA VAL A 18 -24.86 11.03 4.04
C VAL A 18 -25.08 10.53 5.48
N GLU A 19 -26.01 9.61 5.67
CA GLU A 19 -26.27 9.01 7.00
C GLU A 19 -25.07 8.19 7.50
N LEU A 20 -24.36 7.49 6.60
CA LEU A 20 -23.12 6.80 6.93
C LEU A 20 -21.99 7.75 7.30
N GLU A 21 -21.86 8.89 6.60
CA GLU A 21 -20.89 9.93 6.92
C GLU A 21 -21.17 10.61 8.28
N GLU A 22 -22.43 10.84 8.60
CA GLU A 22 -22.81 11.38 9.91
C GLU A 22 -22.52 10.41 11.05
N LEU A 23 -22.77 9.11 10.87
CA LEU A 23 -22.43 8.07 11.84
C LEU A 23 -20.91 8.01 12.08
N LEU A 24 -20.08 8.16 11.02
CA LEU A 24 -18.62 8.20 11.12
C LEU A 24 -18.12 9.48 11.80
N ARG A 25 -18.81 10.63 11.61
CA ARG A 25 -18.47 11.90 12.26
C ARG A 25 -18.89 11.97 13.72
N ALA A 26 -19.91 11.24 14.11
CA ALA A 26 -20.44 11.26 15.48
C ALA A 26 -19.49 10.67 16.53
N GLY A 27 -18.35 10.07 16.15
CA GLY A 27 -17.20 9.83 17.00
C GLY A 27 -17.44 9.02 18.28
N LYS A 28 -18.48 8.19 18.35
CA LYS A 28 -18.71 7.30 19.49
C LYS A 28 -18.16 5.90 19.24
N ILE A 29 -16.86 5.80 19.07
CA ILE A 29 -16.17 4.53 19.29
C ILE A 29 -15.47 4.64 20.64
N SER A 30 -16.22 4.42 21.69
CA SER A 30 -15.69 4.27 23.05
C SER A 30 -15.94 2.85 23.53
N SER A 31 -15.27 1.89 22.94
CA SER A 31 -14.85 0.63 23.55
C SER A 31 -14.22 -0.25 22.47
N CYS A 32 -13.11 -0.88 22.79
CA CYS A 32 -12.50 -1.91 21.95
C CYS A 32 -13.31 -3.22 22.05
N ASN A 33 -14.55 -3.22 21.60
CA ASN A 33 -15.29 -4.45 21.39
C ASN A 33 -14.86 -5.04 20.04
N ARG A 34 -14.67 -6.36 20.02
CA ARG A 34 -14.10 -7.08 18.86
C ARG A 34 -14.99 -7.06 17.62
N ALA A 35 -16.29 -6.78 17.78
CA ALA A 35 -17.22 -6.52 16.69
C ALA A 35 -18.35 -5.62 17.19
N ASP A 36 -18.55 -4.48 16.52
CA ASP A 36 -19.62 -3.55 16.83
C ASP A 36 -20.69 -3.61 15.74
N GLU A 37 -21.95 -3.81 16.16
CA GLU A 37 -23.09 -3.71 15.24
C GLU A 37 -23.35 -2.23 14.96
N VAL A 38 -23.12 -1.81 13.72
CA VAL A 38 -23.28 -0.41 13.28
C VAL A 38 -24.61 -0.18 12.56
N TRP A 39 -25.28 -1.25 12.16
CA TRP A 39 -26.62 -1.27 11.56
C TRP A 39 -27.24 -2.65 11.79
N PRO A 40 -28.57 -2.82 11.82
CA PRO A 40 -29.19 -4.14 11.97
C PRO A 40 -28.58 -5.17 11.01
N ASN A 41 -27.94 -6.19 11.56
CA ASN A 41 -27.20 -7.26 10.86
C ASN A 41 -25.93 -6.79 10.07
N LEU A 42 -25.44 -5.55 10.30
CA LEU A 42 -24.15 -5.07 9.75
C LEU A 42 -23.17 -4.82 10.90
N TYR A 43 -22.10 -5.58 10.93
CA TYR A 43 -21.08 -5.52 11.96
C TYR A 43 -19.77 -4.99 11.39
N ILE A 44 -19.11 -4.10 12.14
CA ILE A 44 -17.71 -3.73 11.91
C ILE A 44 -16.91 -4.30 13.07
N GLY A 45 -15.93 -5.17 12.75
CA GLY A 45 -15.07 -5.79 13.73
C GLY A 45 -13.64 -5.96 13.23
N ASP A 46 -12.73 -6.24 14.16
CA ASP A 46 -11.38 -6.61 13.77
C ASP A 46 -11.31 -8.10 13.39
N ALA A 47 -10.31 -8.45 12.57
CA ALA A 47 -10.16 -9.80 12.05
C ALA A 47 -9.65 -10.82 13.09
N MET A 48 -9.51 -10.43 14.37
CA MET A 48 -8.99 -11.32 15.43
C MET A 48 -10.02 -12.35 15.92
N ASP A 49 -11.31 -12.08 15.74
CA ASP A 49 -12.37 -12.94 16.31
C ASP A 49 -12.59 -14.25 15.52
N SER A 50 -12.18 -14.30 14.26
CA SER A 50 -12.37 -15.50 13.41
C SER A 50 -11.28 -16.56 13.56
N LEU A 51 -10.15 -16.26 14.23
CA LEU A 51 -8.97 -17.14 14.30
C LEU A 51 -8.79 -17.88 15.62
N GLN A 52 -9.51 -17.50 16.69
CA GLN A 52 -9.32 -18.13 18.02
C GLN A 52 -10.00 -19.49 18.21
N LYS A 53 -10.78 -20.00 17.25
CA LYS A 53 -11.49 -21.29 17.39
C LYS A 53 -10.84 -22.50 16.73
N GLN A 54 -9.70 -22.37 16.08
CA GLN A 54 -9.10 -23.49 15.33
C GLN A 54 -7.71 -23.97 15.77
N ASP A 55 -7.04 -23.36 16.76
CA ASP A 55 -5.66 -23.75 17.09
C ASP A 55 -5.47 -24.18 18.56
N LEU A 56 -6.04 -25.30 18.95
CA LEU A 56 -5.66 -26.02 20.17
C LEU A 56 -5.46 -27.53 19.92
N ARG A 57 -4.67 -27.89 18.90
CA ARG A 57 -4.04 -29.23 18.85
C ARG A 57 -2.63 -29.11 18.32
N ARG A 58 -1.66 -28.94 19.22
CA ARG A 58 -0.24 -29.12 18.89
C ARG A 58 0.05 -30.60 18.66
N PRO A 59 0.53 -31.03 17.48
CA PRO A 59 1.21 -32.30 17.34
C PRO A 59 2.60 -32.20 17.93
N LYS A 60 3.01 -33.19 18.71
CA LYS A 60 4.40 -33.39 19.16
C LYS A 60 5.23 -33.72 17.91
N ILE A 61 6.18 -32.87 17.57
CA ILE A 61 7.10 -33.11 16.46
C ILE A 61 8.41 -33.65 17.03
N HIS A 62 8.67 -34.96 16.82
CA HIS A 62 9.99 -35.51 16.78
C HIS A 62 10.45 -35.49 15.30
N GLY A 63 11.61 -34.93 15.01
CA GLY A 63 12.32 -35.23 13.78
C GLY A 63 12.72 -34.04 12.94
N THR A 64 14.00 -33.94 12.65
CA THR A 64 14.69 -33.24 11.55
C THR A 64 14.17 -31.89 11.12
N VAL A 65 14.95 -30.84 11.36
CA VAL A 65 14.76 -29.51 10.84
C VAL A 65 14.78 -29.56 9.31
N SER A 66 13.63 -29.79 8.69
CA SER A 66 13.47 -29.50 7.28
C SER A 66 13.26 -27.99 7.19
N VAL A 67 14.19 -27.27 6.56
CA VAL A 67 14.04 -25.87 6.22
C VAL A 67 12.81 -25.77 5.34
N SER A 68 11.73 -25.22 5.89
CA SER A 68 10.49 -25.02 5.14
C SER A 68 10.73 -24.03 4.01
N PRO A 69 10.32 -24.32 2.76
CA PRO A 69 10.48 -23.37 1.67
C PRO A 69 9.76 -22.05 2.02
N TYR A 70 10.35 -20.92 1.61
CA TYR A 70 9.77 -19.60 1.83
C TYR A 70 8.29 -19.57 1.40
N GLN A 71 7.42 -19.20 2.33
CA GLN A 71 6.00 -19.02 2.06
C GLN A 71 5.68 -17.51 2.04
N PRO A 72 5.25 -16.98 0.89
CA PRO A 72 4.88 -15.59 0.81
C PRO A 72 3.69 -15.29 1.74
N PRO A 73 3.64 -14.09 2.31
CA PRO A 73 2.56 -13.69 3.21
C PRO A 73 1.21 -13.69 2.48
N THR A 74 0.14 -14.00 3.21
CA THR A 74 -1.23 -13.91 2.66
C THR A 74 -1.66 -12.46 2.45
N LEU A 75 -2.62 -12.22 1.54
CA LEU A 75 -3.17 -10.88 1.31
C LEU A 75 -3.73 -10.27 2.61
N SER A 76 -4.45 -11.08 3.41
CA SER A 76 -5.00 -10.65 4.70
C SER A 76 -3.93 -10.26 5.70
N SER A 77 -2.79 -10.97 5.75
CA SER A 77 -1.68 -10.61 6.63
C SER A 77 -1.00 -9.30 6.20
N LEU A 78 -0.87 -9.06 4.89
CA LEU A 78 -0.34 -7.80 4.35
C LEU A 78 -1.28 -6.63 4.63
N GLN A 79 -2.59 -6.81 4.42
CA GLN A 79 -3.59 -5.78 4.73
C GLN A 79 -3.58 -5.44 6.21
N ARG A 80 -3.49 -6.43 7.10
CA ARG A 80 -3.37 -6.22 8.54
C ARG A 80 -2.09 -5.46 8.91
N LEU A 81 -0.96 -5.79 8.28
CA LEU A 81 0.31 -5.09 8.47
C LEU A 81 0.18 -3.61 8.07
N LEU A 82 -0.49 -3.31 6.96
CA LEU A 82 -0.74 -1.95 6.48
C LEU A 82 -1.73 -1.17 7.34
N TRP A 83 -2.63 -1.86 8.05
CA TRP A 83 -3.60 -1.21 8.94
C TRP A 83 -2.96 -0.60 10.20
N VAL A 84 -1.81 -1.10 10.62
CA VAL A 84 -1.07 -0.57 11.76
C VAL A 84 -0.35 0.72 11.34
N ARG A 85 -1.02 1.85 11.52
CA ARG A 85 -0.41 3.18 11.29
C ARG A 85 0.76 3.38 12.25
N ARG A 86 1.91 3.76 11.71
CA ARG A 86 3.14 4.04 12.47
C ARG A 86 3.58 5.48 12.37
N ALA A 87 3.25 6.17 11.29
CA ALA A 87 3.55 7.58 11.10
C ALA A 87 2.47 8.46 11.75
N THR A 88 2.89 9.47 12.50
CA THR A 88 1.99 10.35 13.25
C THR A 88 1.46 11.53 12.44
N MET A 89 2.07 11.84 11.30
CA MET A 89 1.66 12.93 10.40
C MET A 89 1.91 12.55 8.94
N LEU A 90 0.97 12.87 8.06
CA LEU A 90 1.17 12.80 6.61
C LEU A 90 1.90 14.06 6.16
N SER A 91 3.18 13.92 5.86
CA SER A 91 3.91 14.94 5.12
C SER A 91 3.67 14.75 3.61
N HIS A 92 3.88 15.80 2.81
CA HIS A 92 3.75 15.69 1.36
C HIS A 92 4.89 14.89 0.72
N ILE A 93 6.04 14.76 1.40
CA ILE A 93 7.23 14.05 0.93
C ILE A 93 8.04 13.54 2.12
N ASP A 94 8.42 12.26 2.08
CA ASP A 94 9.22 11.60 3.10
C ASP A 94 10.36 10.82 2.46
N GLU A 95 11.56 10.87 3.09
CA GLU A 95 12.65 9.98 2.72
C GLU A 95 12.39 8.60 3.32
N VAL A 96 12.11 7.61 2.48
CA VAL A 96 11.71 6.24 2.90
C VAL A 96 12.84 5.23 2.78
N TRP A 97 13.90 5.58 2.06
CA TRP A 97 15.16 4.86 1.91
C TRP A 97 16.26 5.87 1.59
N PRO A 98 17.54 5.61 1.85
CA PRO A 98 18.60 6.58 1.56
C PRO A 98 18.52 7.19 0.16
N ASN A 99 18.31 8.50 0.09
CA ASN A 99 18.13 9.30 -1.14
C ASN A 99 16.90 8.92 -2.00
N LEU A 100 15.99 8.09 -1.48
CA LEU A 100 14.74 7.73 -2.12
C LEU A 100 13.55 8.30 -1.35
N PHE A 101 12.80 9.16 -2.00
CA PHE A 101 11.67 9.89 -1.43
C PHE A 101 10.35 9.38 -1.99
N LEU A 102 9.35 9.30 -1.14
CA LEU A 102 7.98 8.98 -1.51
C LEU A 102 7.09 10.19 -1.24
N GLY A 103 6.28 10.60 -2.22
CA GLY A 103 5.49 11.82 -2.12
C GLY A 103 4.17 11.78 -2.88
N ASP A 104 3.45 12.89 -2.75
CA ASP A 104 2.17 13.15 -3.41
C ASP A 104 2.29 14.19 -4.53
N ALA A 105 1.14 14.56 -5.12
CA ALA A 105 1.07 15.55 -6.17
C ALA A 105 1.43 16.97 -5.70
N TYR A 106 1.26 17.28 -4.41
CA TYR A 106 1.67 18.59 -3.87
C TYR A 106 3.18 18.69 -3.79
N ALA A 107 3.86 17.67 -3.27
CA ALA A 107 5.32 17.60 -3.27
C ALA A 107 5.89 17.70 -4.69
N ALA A 108 5.29 16.98 -5.66
CA ALA A 108 5.72 17.01 -7.05
C ALA A 108 5.60 18.39 -7.71
N ARG A 109 4.69 19.24 -7.24
CA ARG A 109 4.50 20.61 -7.76
C ARG A 109 5.33 21.66 -7.04
N ASP A 110 5.88 21.35 -5.87
CA ASP A 110 6.70 22.29 -5.09
C ASP A 110 8.16 22.28 -5.57
N LYS A 111 8.42 23.03 -6.65
CA LYS A 111 9.76 23.16 -7.24
C LYS A 111 10.81 23.65 -6.23
N SER A 112 10.41 24.55 -5.33
CA SER A 112 11.32 25.10 -4.30
C SER A 112 11.73 24.01 -3.31
N LYS A 113 10.78 23.19 -2.86
CA LYS A 113 11.05 22.06 -1.97
C LYS A 113 11.91 20.98 -2.64
N LEU A 114 11.62 20.68 -3.92
CA LEU A 114 12.41 19.72 -4.70
C LEU A 114 13.87 20.17 -4.84
N ALA A 115 14.07 21.45 -5.15
CA ALA A 115 15.42 22.05 -5.23
C ALA A 115 16.12 22.03 -3.87
N GLN A 116 15.43 22.42 -2.79
CA GLN A 116 15.96 22.38 -1.43
C GLN A 116 16.40 20.97 -1.01
N LEU A 117 15.61 19.94 -1.38
CA LEU A 117 15.95 18.55 -1.12
C LEU A 117 17.01 18.00 -2.08
N GLY A 118 17.39 18.75 -3.11
CA GLY A 118 18.35 18.31 -4.11
C GLY A 118 17.84 17.15 -4.96
N ILE A 119 16.51 17.07 -5.21
CA ILE A 119 15.95 16.03 -6.06
C ILE A 119 16.50 16.15 -7.47
N THR A 120 17.05 15.06 -7.99
CA THR A 120 17.65 14.95 -9.31
C THR A 120 16.84 14.14 -10.30
N HIS A 121 15.96 13.26 -9.79
CA HIS A 121 15.13 12.38 -10.62
C HIS A 121 13.72 12.31 -10.05
N ILE A 122 12.73 12.32 -10.93
CA ILE A 122 11.32 12.19 -10.57
C ILE A 122 10.69 11.02 -11.31
N VAL A 123 10.02 10.14 -10.56
CA VAL A 123 9.16 9.08 -11.07
C VAL A 123 7.71 9.43 -10.74
N ASN A 124 6.92 9.75 -11.76
CA ASN A 124 5.48 10.01 -11.62
C ASN A 124 4.67 8.77 -11.99
N VAL A 125 4.10 8.07 -11.02
CA VAL A 125 3.28 6.86 -11.22
C VAL A 125 1.79 7.18 -11.40
N ALA A 126 1.48 8.44 -11.68
CA ALA A 126 0.14 8.94 -11.99
C ALA A 126 0.22 9.98 -13.11
N ALA A 127 1.12 9.79 -14.08
CA ALA A 127 1.27 10.70 -15.20
C ALA A 127 0.00 10.74 -16.04
N GLY A 128 -0.25 11.89 -16.66
CA GLY A 128 -1.38 12.07 -17.57
C GLY A 128 -2.18 13.34 -17.29
N LYS A 129 -2.83 13.83 -18.36
CA LYS A 129 -3.58 15.10 -18.36
C LYS A 129 -4.70 15.14 -17.30
N PHE A 130 -5.30 13.99 -17.02
CA PHE A 130 -6.43 13.89 -16.08
C PHE A 130 -6.03 13.37 -14.69
N GLN A 131 -4.73 13.24 -14.43
CA GLN A 131 -4.16 12.79 -13.16
C GLN A 131 -3.18 13.82 -12.60
N VAL A 132 -1.86 13.50 -12.56
CA VAL A 132 -0.84 14.45 -12.13
C VAL A 132 -0.06 14.91 -13.35
N ASP A 133 -0.51 16.02 -13.94
CA ASP A 133 0.09 16.63 -15.13
C ASP A 133 1.34 17.45 -14.76
N THR A 134 2.37 16.76 -14.29
CA THR A 134 3.70 17.32 -14.03
C THR A 134 4.72 16.58 -14.89
N GLY A 135 4.65 16.77 -16.21
CA GLY A 135 5.59 16.16 -17.16
C GLY A 135 6.92 16.92 -17.24
N ALA A 136 7.82 16.45 -18.12
CA ALA A 136 9.13 17.08 -18.32
C ALA A 136 9.06 18.59 -18.60
N LYS A 137 8.01 19.05 -19.28
CA LYS A 137 7.78 20.49 -19.52
C LYS A 137 7.55 21.29 -18.24
N PHE A 138 6.88 20.70 -17.26
CA PHE A 138 6.64 21.34 -15.97
C PHE A 138 7.95 21.63 -15.24
N TYR A 139 8.92 20.73 -15.33
CA TYR A 139 10.23 20.86 -14.68
C TYR A 139 11.28 21.55 -15.54
N HIS A 140 10.88 22.15 -16.67
CA HIS A 140 11.81 22.88 -17.53
C HIS A 140 12.62 23.93 -16.73
N GLY A 141 13.93 23.95 -16.92
CA GLY A 141 14.86 24.82 -16.19
C GLY A 141 15.35 24.27 -14.84
N MET A 142 14.87 23.11 -14.41
CA MET A 142 15.43 22.39 -13.26
C MET A 142 16.43 21.32 -13.74
N PRO A 143 17.56 21.12 -13.03
CA PRO A 143 18.52 20.06 -13.35
C PRO A 143 18.04 18.70 -12.83
N LEU A 144 16.93 18.20 -13.38
CA LEU A 144 16.37 16.91 -13.00
C LEU A 144 15.86 16.12 -14.22
N GLU A 145 15.83 14.79 -14.07
CA GLU A 145 15.28 13.87 -15.03
C GLU A 145 13.88 13.42 -14.60
N TYR A 146 13.02 13.15 -15.59
CA TYR A 146 11.62 12.78 -15.35
C TYR A 146 11.26 11.47 -16.04
N TYR A 147 10.60 10.58 -15.29
CA TYR A 147 10.04 9.32 -15.77
C TYR A 147 8.55 9.26 -15.42
N GLY A 148 7.68 9.21 -16.42
CA GLY A 148 6.22 9.17 -16.23
C GLY A 148 5.63 7.80 -16.55
N ILE A 149 4.68 7.35 -15.73
CA ILE A 149 3.86 6.17 -15.94
C ILE A 149 2.40 6.58 -15.83
N GLU A 150 1.62 6.31 -16.86
CA GLU A 150 0.17 6.52 -16.87
C GLU A 150 -0.53 5.32 -16.23
N ALA A 151 -0.45 5.22 -14.91
CA ALA A 151 -1.06 4.13 -14.16
C ALA A 151 -2.35 4.60 -13.45
N ASP A 152 -3.40 3.77 -13.52
CA ASP A 152 -4.62 3.96 -12.75
C ASP A 152 -4.51 3.33 -11.37
N ASP A 153 -5.05 3.99 -10.33
CA ASP A 153 -5.17 3.39 -9.00
C ASP A 153 -6.38 2.47 -8.93
N ASN A 154 -6.31 1.42 -9.71
CA ASN A 154 -7.36 0.43 -9.87
C ASN A 154 -6.80 -0.97 -9.59
N PRO A 155 -7.46 -1.83 -8.78
CA PRO A 155 -7.01 -3.18 -8.49
C PRO A 155 -6.84 -4.08 -9.72
N PHE A 156 -7.45 -3.75 -10.85
CA PHE A 156 -7.34 -4.49 -12.12
C PHE A 156 -6.24 -3.95 -13.04
N PHE A 157 -5.62 -2.82 -12.72
CA PHE A 157 -4.51 -2.29 -13.49
C PHE A 157 -3.26 -3.15 -13.25
N ASP A 158 -2.60 -3.58 -14.33
CA ASP A 158 -1.34 -4.32 -14.23
C ASP A 158 -0.15 -3.36 -14.09
N LEU A 159 0.20 -3.05 -12.83
CA LEU A 159 1.37 -2.24 -12.51
C LEU A 159 2.67 -3.06 -12.54
N SER A 160 2.55 -4.41 -12.51
CA SER A 160 3.73 -5.29 -12.42
C SER A 160 4.65 -5.23 -13.63
N VAL A 161 4.11 -4.88 -14.80
CA VAL A 161 4.90 -4.68 -16.03
C VAL A 161 5.94 -3.57 -15.90
N TYR A 162 5.72 -2.62 -14.99
CA TYR A 162 6.62 -1.50 -14.71
C TYR A 162 7.60 -1.77 -13.56
N PHE A 163 7.44 -2.83 -12.78
CA PHE A 163 8.27 -3.07 -11.58
C PHE A 163 9.75 -3.10 -11.93
N LEU A 164 10.16 -3.92 -12.87
CA LEU A 164 11.59 -4.04 -13.22
C LEU A 164 12.14 -2.81 -13.96
N PRO A 165 11.47 -2.25 -14.99
CA PRO A 165 11.93 -1.03 -15.66
C PRO A 165 12.12 0.14 -14.69
N VAL A 166 11.16 0.39 -13.81
CA VAL A 166 11.22 1.51 -12.86
C VAL A 166 12.24 1.26 -11.76
N ALA A 167 12.32 0.03 -11.26
CA ALA A 167 13.34 -0.31 -10.27
C ALA A 167 14.76 -0.12 -10.83
N ARG A 168 14.99 -0.46 -12.10
CA ARG A 168 16.27 -0.16 -12.79
C ARG A 168 16.54 1.33 -12.90
N TYR A 169 15.54 2.11 -13.29
CA TYR A 169 15.67 3.57 -13.36
C TYR A 169 16.04 4.16 -11.99
N ILE A 170 15.33 3.78 -10.93
CA ILE A 170 15.63 4.21 -9.55
C ILE A 170 17.06 3.80 -9.16
N ARG A 171 17.47 2.55 -9.45
CA ARG A 171 18.81 2.06 -9.13
C ARG A 171 19.88 2.88 -9.85
N THR A 172 19.71 3.15 -11.14
CA THR A 172 20.62 3.96 -11.93
C THR A 172 20.70 5.38 -11.37
N ALA A 173 19.55 6.00 -11.09
CA ALA A 173 19.47 7.33 -10.53
C ALA A 173 20.18 7.47 -9.16
N LEU A 174 20.00 6.48 -8.28
CA LEU A 174 20.66 6.44 -6.97
C LEU A 174 22.17 6.13 -7.06
N SER A 175 22.64 5.60 -8.19
CA SER A 175 24.07 5.28 -8.39
C SER A 175 24.90 6.45 -8.86
N VAL A 176 24.28 7.53 -9.34
CA VAL A 176 25.03 8.74 -9.71
C VAL A 176 25.40 9.56 -8.47
N PRO A 177 26.52 10.29 -8.46
CA PRO A 177 26.89 11.15 -7.36
C PRO A 177 25.77 12.14 -7.04
N GLN A 178 25.35 12.19 -5.75
CA GLN A 178 24.25 13.05 -5.27
C GLN A 178 22.87 12.72 -5.89
N GLY A 179 22.70 11.55 -6.49
CA GLY A 179 21.44 11.12 -7.03
C GLY A 179 20.36 11.00 -5.95
N ARG A 180 19.25 11.72 -6.11
CA ARG A 180 18.12 11.76 -5.17
C ARG A 180 16.83 11.64 -5.97
N VAL A 181 16.01 10.63 -5.63
CA VAL A 181 14.85 10.24 -6.43
C VAL A 181 13.57 10.51 -5.65
N LEU A 182 12.64 11.26 -6.25
CA LEU A 182 11.26 11.33 -5.78
C LEU A 182 10.40 10.36 -6.60
N VAL A 183 9.73 9.43 -5.93
CA VAL A 183 8.65 8.62 -6.52
C VAL A 183 7.32 9.13 -5.98
N HIS A 184 6.42 9.55 -6.86
CA HIS A 184 5.12 10.09 -6.45
C HIS A 184 3.95 9.56 -7.28
N CYS A 185 2.75 9.73 -6.75
CA CYS A 185 1.50 9.61 -7.47
C CYS A 185 0.55 10.75 -7.05
N ALA A 186 -0.76 10.56 -7.05
CA ALA A 186 -1.69 11.60 -6.59
C ALA A 186 -1.58 11.81 -5.06
N MET A 187 -1.68 10.76 -4.26
CA MET A 187 -1.67 10.82 -2.80
C MET A 187 -0.38 10.29 -2.15
N GLY A 188 0.49 9.64 -2.91
CA GLY A 188 1.73 9.10 -2.37
C GLY A 188 1.55 7.91 -1.43
N VAL A 189 0.49 7.11 -1.58
CA VAL A 189 0.18 6.00 -0.65
C VAL A 189 -0.05 4.64 -1.34
N SER A 190 -0.48 4.62 -2.61
CA SER A 190 -0.81 3.37 -3.33
C SER A 190 0.13 3.10 -4.50
N ARG A 191 -0.05 3.73 -5.67
CA ARG A 191 0.76 3.48 -6.89
C ARG A 191 2.25 3.69 -6.67
N SER A 192 2.64 4.86 -6.18
CA SER A 192 4.04 5.19 -5.91
C SER A 192 4.64 4.32 -4.80
N ALA A 193 3.88 4.05 -3.74
CA ALA A 193 4.30 3.12 -2.70
C ALA A 193 4.57 1.72 -3.25
N THR A 194 3.70 1.21 -4.13
CA THR A 194 3.87 -0.10 -4.78
C THR A 194 5.18 -0.19 -5.55
N VAL A 195 5.52 0.84 -6.31
CA VAL A 195 6.77 0.90 -7.08
C VAL A 195 8.00 0.96 -6.17
N VAL A 196 7.94 1.73 -5.08
CA VAL A 196 9.01 1.78 -4.08
C VAL A 196 9.21 0.42 -3.41
N LEU A 197 8.12 -0.26 -3.04
CA LEU A 197 8.18 -1.62 -2.47
C LEU A 197 8.84 -2.60 -3.46
N ALA A 198 8.44 -2.56 -4.73
CA ALA A 198 9.05 -3.40 -5.77
C ALA A 198 10.56 -3.14 -5.92
N PHE A 199 10.99 -1.87 -5.88
CA PHE A 199 12.41 -1.50 -5.89
C PHE A 199 13.19 -2.12 -4.71
N LEU A 200 12.67 -1.96 -3.48
CA LEU A 200 13.31 -2.51 -2.28
C LEU A 200 13.39 -4.04 -2.33
N MET A 201 12.38 -4.69 -2.90
CA MET A 201 12.38 -6.15 -3.05
C MET A 201 13.41 -6.62 -4.09
N ILE A 202 13.53 -5.92 -5.23
CA ILE A 202 14.39 -6.32 -6.36
C ILE A 202 15.86 -6.01 -6.07
N TYR A 203 16.17 -4.81 -5.59
CA TYR A 203 17.55 -4.32 -5.48
C TYR A 203 18.13 -4.33 -4.07
N GLU A 204 17.28 -4.18 -3.05
CA GLU A 204 17.72 -4.23 -1.65
C GLU A 204 17.44 -5.61 -1.01
N ASN A 205 17.05 -6.58 -1.83
CA ASN A 205 16.83 -7.98 -1.44
C ASN A 205 15.86 -8.16 -0.26
N MET A 206 14.88 -7.27 -0.11
CA MET A 206 13.89 -7.35 0.95
C MET A 206 12.74 -8.29 0.59
N THR A 207 12.20 -9.01 1.58
CA THR A 207 10.87 -9.62 1.44
C THR A 207 9.80 -8.53 1.41
N LEU A 208 8.63 -8.82 0.86
CA LEU A 208 7.52 -7.86 0.82
C LEU A 208 7.16 -7.32 2.22
N VAL A 209 7.12 -8.18 3.24
CA VAL A 209 6.86 -7.78 4.62
C VAL A 209 7.93 -6.81 5.11
N LYS A 210 9.20 -7.10 4.88
CA LYS A 210 10.30 -6.22 5.30
C LYS A 210 10.26 -4.87 4.57
N ALA A 211 9.98 -4.85 3.27
CA ALA A 211 9.85 -3.63 2.49
C ALA A 211 8.70 -2.74 3.03
N ILE A 212 7.52 -3.33 3.27
CA ILE A 212 6.38 -2.61 3.87
C ILE A 212 6.79 -2.02 5.23
N GLN A 213 7.36 -2.82 6.13
CA GLN A 213 7.78 -2.34 7.45
C GLN A 213 8.80 -1.21 7.37
N THR A 214 9.75 -1.30 6.44
CA THR A 214 10.77 -0.26 6.22
C THR A 214 10.12 1.05 5.79
N VAL A 215 9.23 1.04 4.80
CA VAL A 215 8.56 2.26 4.32
C VAL A 215 7.62 2.83 5.39
N GLN A 216 6.89 1.99 6.11
CA GLN A 216 5.95 2.42 7.15
C GLN A 216 6.60 3.10 8.36
N THR A 217 7.91 2.96 8.57
CA THR A 217 8.61 3.73 9.62
C THR A 217 8.68 5.22 9.29
N HIS A 218 8.50 5.59 8.02
CA HIS A 218 8.65 6.96 7.52
C HIS A 218 7.34 7.52 6.96
N ARG A 219 6.51 6.68 6.35
CA ARG A 219 5.28 7.11 5.69
C ARG A 219 4.22 6.02 5.74
N ASP A 220 3.00 6.39 6.13
CA ASP A 220 1.85 5.49 6.00
C ASP A 220 1.54 5.24 4.52
N ILE A 221 1.46 3.96 4.16
CA ILE A 221 1.19 3.52 2.79
C ILE A 221 0.00 2.56 2.77
N CYS A 222 -0.73 2.56 1.67
CA CYS A 222 -1.89 1.71 1.47
C CYS A 222 -2.02 1.31 -0.02
N PRO A 223 -1.17 0.42 -0.55
CA PRO A 223 -1.37 -0.17 -1.87
C PRO A 223 -2.73 -0.83 -1.98
N ASN A 224 -3.43 -0.66 -3.10
CA ASN A 224 -4.70 -1.35 -3.31
C ASN A 224 -4.52 -2.89 -3.37
N SER A 225 -5.62 -3.63 -3.24
CA SER A 225 -5.57 -5.10 -3.13
C SER A 225 -4.99 -5.79 -4.38
N GLY A 226 -5.17 -5.22 -5.56
CA GLY A 226 -4.59 -5.73 -6.81
C GLY A 226 -3.08 -5.56 -6.84
N PHE A 227 -2.59 -4.40 -6.44
CA PHE A 227 -1.15 -4.13 -6.34
C PHE A 227 -0.47 -5.00 -5.28
N LEU A 228 -1.13 -5.22 -4.15
CA LEU A 228 -0.62 -6.16 -3.15
C LEU A 228 -0.48 -7.58 -3.69
N ARG A 229 -1.44 -8.06 -4.49
CA ARG A 229 -1.33 -9.38 -5.15
C ARG A 229 -0.17 -9.42 -6.14
N GLN A 230 0.04 -8.36 -6.91
CA GLN A 230 1.16 -8.26 -7.86
C GLN A 230 2.51 -8.28 -7.11
N LEU A 231 2.61 -7.58 -5.98
CA LEU A 231 3.79 -7.62 -5.12
C LEU A 231 4.00 -9.01 -4.47
N GLN A 232 2.93 -9.73 -4.09
CA GLN A 232 3.04 -11.12 -3.61
C GLN A 232 3.62 -12.05 -4.68
N VAL A 233 3.17 -11.90 -5.93
CA VAL A 233 3.71 -12.68 -7.07
C VAL A 233 5.20 -12.39 -7.25
N LEU A 234 5.61 -11.11 -7.17
CA LEU A 234 7.01 -10.70 -7.22
C LEU A 234 7.80 -11.31 -6.07
N ASP A 235 7.30 -11.23 -4.82
CA ASP A 235 7.96 -11.78 -3.63
C ASP A 235 8.20 -13.29 -3.74
N ASN A 236 7.18 -14.02 -4.21
CA ASN A 236 7.27 -15.46 -4.44
C ASN A 236 8.32 -15.81 -5.53
N ARG A 237 8.37 -15.04 -6.62
CA ARG A 237 9.36 -15.20 -7.68
C ARG A 237 10.78 -15.00 -7.13
N LEU A 238 11.01 -13.85 -6.47
CA LEU A 238 12.32 -13.51 -5.91
C LEU A 238 12.74 -14.49 -4.80
N GLY A 239 11.81 -14.97 -3.98
CA GLY A 239 12.07 -15.98 -2.96
C GLY A 239 12.55 -17.32 -3.53
N ARG A 240 12.00 -17.75 -4.68
CA ARG A 240 12.43 -18.96 -5.38
C ARG A 240 13.80 -18.81 -6.06
N GLU A 241 14.02 -17.64 -6.69
CA GLU A 241 15.25 -17.37 -7.45
C GLU A 241 16.47 -17.12 -6.55
N THR A 242 16.27 -16.52 -5.37
CA THR A 242 17.36 -16.11 -4.48
C THR A 242 17.57 -17.02 -3.27
N GLY A 243 16.74 -18.05 -3.10
CA GLY A 243 16.82 -18.95 -1.94
C GLY A 243 16.63 -18.21 -0.61
N ARG A 244 15.84 -17.14 -0.58
CA ARG A 244 15.51 -16.42 0.67
C ARG A 244 14.80 -17.34 1.64
N HIS A 245 15.36 -17.53 2.81
CA HIS A 245 14.85 -18.35 3.89
C HIS A 245 14.52 -17.49 5.12
#